data_e6bb825a82a28bc82644b086acb56162
#
_entry.id   e6bb825a82a28bc82644b086acb56162
#
_cell.length_a   1.000
_cell.length_b   1.000
_cell.length_c   1.000
_cell.angle_alpha   90.00
_cell.angle_beta   90.00
_cell.angle_gamma   90.00
#
_symmetry.space_group_name_H-M   'P 1'
#
loop_
_entity.id
_entity.type
_entity.pdbx_description
1 polymer ?
#
loop_
_entity_poly.entity_id
_entity_poly.type
_entity_poly.pdbx_seq_one_letter_code
_entity_poly.pdbx_strand_id
1 'polypeptide(L)'
;MNSIIEDVQVRKILDSRGNPTVEVDVITWNSSGRAAAPSGASTGSREVVSFPEGGVDTVVSEMEDFIASELIGMDAEDMETIDEVLKEIDGTDNLSAIGGNTTVAISMAVAKAAASSYNMPLYKYIGGNLVNELPFPLGNMMNGGAHAGINAPDIQEFLVVPVGATNVSDAIFANASVHKKLKELIQIKDSNFTGGKGDEGGWVPNITNADALEIQAQACEEVGDELGIEIRPSLDMAASELWDADKQKYVYAQDNIERDTGDQIDFVKDIIETYNMFYVEDPFDESDFDGFAQLTAKVGNKCLVCGDDLFVTNKDILAKGIEMNAANAIIIKPNQIGSLSETYATVKLAKENGIVPVVSHRSGETTDETIAHLAVGFASPMI
;
A
#
# COMPACT_ATOMS: atom_id res chain seq x y z
N MET A 1 -12.24 -32.43 -2.43
CA MET A 1 -13.70 -32.45 -2.13
C MET A 1 -14.07 -31.72 -0.84
N ASN A 2 -13.11 -31.32 -0.02
CA ASN A 2 -13.40 -30.61 1.24
C ASN A 2 -13.44 -29.06 1.09
N SER A 3 -13.00 -28.56 -0.04
CA SER A 3 -12.84 -27.13 -0.37
C SER A 3 -13.95 -26.58 -1.30
N ILE A 4 -14.99 -27.40 -1.57
CA ILE A 4 -16.12 -26.96 -2.39
C ILE A 4 -16.92 -25.88 -1.65
N ILE A 5 -17.15 -24.76 -2.31
CA ILE A 5 -17.91 -23.62 -1.78
C ILE A 5 -19.39 -24.02 -1.66
N GLU A 6 -19.93 -23.85 -0.46
CA GLU A 6 -21.35 -24.11 -0.15
C GLU A 6 -22.15 -22.82 0.03
N ASP A 7 -21.47 -21.73 0.45
CA ASP A 7 -22.12 -20.45 0.68
C ASP A 7 -21.10 -19.29 0.61
N VAL A 8 -21.58 -18.11 0.20
CA VAL A 8 -20.83 -16.85 0.21
C VAL A 8 -21.74 -15.78 0.82
N GLN A 9 -21.29 -15.17 1.89
CA GLN A 9 -22.04 -14.14 2.61
C GLN A 9 -21.27 -12.83 2.57
N VAL A 10 -21.94 -11.74 2.20
CA VAL A 10 -21.36 -10.40 2.15
C VAL A 10 -22.06 -9.52 3.18
N ARG A 11 -21.30 -8.76 3.96
CA ARG A 11 -21.86 -7.83 4.94
C ARG A 11 -21.17 -6.47 4.88
N LYS A 12 -21.93 -5.44 5.23
CA LYS A 12 -21.40 -4.10 5.40
C LYS A 12 -20.76 -3.94 6.77
N ILE A 13 -19.53 -3.45 6.78
CA ILE A 13 -18.79 -3.07 7.98
C ILE A 13 -18.27 -1.64 7.87
N LEU A 14 -17.59 -1.14 8.89
CA LEU A 14 -16.90 0.15 8.85
C LEU A 14 -15.38 -0.05 8.74
N ASP A 15 -14.75 0.78 7.92
CA ASP A 15 -13.30 0.93 7.93
C ASP A 15 -12.81 1.83 9.10
N SER A 16 -11.50 2.00 9.25
CA SER A 16 -10.88 2.82 10.31
C SER A 16 -11.22 4.31 10.22
N ARG A 17 -11.72 4.77 9.07
CA ARG A 17 -12.17 6.15 8.81
C ARG A 17 -13.66 6.34 9.06
N GLY A 18 -14.38 5.25 9.40
CA GLY A 18 -15.83 5.25 9.59
C GLY A 18 -16.64 5.19 8.28
N ASN A 19 -16.02 4.86 7.17
CA ASN A 19 -16.70 4.67 5.89
C ASN A 19 -17.18 3.22 5.75
N PRO A 20 -18.30 2.98 5.02
CA PRO A 20 -18.75 1.62 4.75
C PRO A 20 -17.79 0.88 3.82
N THR A 21 -17.52 -0.37 4.15
CA THR A 21 -16.81 -1.33 3.30
C THR A 21 -17.44 -2.72 3.45
N VAL A 22 -16.91 -3.72 2.74
CA VAL A 22 -17.43 -5.08 2.74
C VAL A 22 -16.54 -6.04 3.50
N GLU A 23 -17.17 -6.98 4.21
CA GLU A 23 -16.57 -8.19 4.74
C GLU A 23 -17.28 -9.40 4.15
N VAL A 24 -16.53 -10.40 3.73
CA VAL A 24 -17.05 -11.60 3.07
C VAL A 24 -16.67 -12.85 3.87
N ASP A 25 -17.64 -13.75 4.05
CA ASP A 25 -17.41 -15.14 4.46
C ASP A 25 -17.59 -16.06 3.26
N VAL A 26 -16.59 -16.88 2.98
CA VAL A 26 -16.69 -18.02 2.08
C VAL A 26 -16.73 -19.28 2.93
N ILE A 27 -17.79 -20.05 2.81
CA ILE A 27 -18.05 -21.28 3.56
C ILE A 27 -17.91 -22.47 2.64
N THR A 28 -17.09 -23.45 3.03
CA THR A 28 -16.93 -24.71 2.33
C THR A 28 -17.47 -25.85 3.21
N TRP A 29 -17.47 -27.06 2.67
CA TRP A 29 -17.95 -28.24 3.43
C TRP A 29 -17.35 -28.38 4.84
N ASN A 30 -16.08 -28.05 5.04
CA ASN A 30 -15.38 -28.30 6.30
C ASN A 30 -14.55 -27.11 6.80
N SER A 31 -14.60 -26.01 6.13
CA SER A 31 -13.80 -24.83 6.47
C SER A 31 -14.52 -23.52 6.11
N SER A 32 -13.96 -22.42 6.52
CA SER A 32 -14.40 -21.09 6.09
C SER A 32 -13.23 -20.13 6.04
N GLY A 33 -13.38 -19.10 5.23
CA GLY A 33 -12.48 -17.96 5.17
C GLY A 33 -13.25 -16.67 5.30
N ARG A 34 -12.73 -15.70 6.04
CA ARG A 34 -13.29 -14.37 6.20
C ARG A 34 -12.25 -13.33 5.78
N ALA A 35 -12.66 -12.38 4.96
CA ALA A 35 -11.82 -11.25 4.60
C ALA A 35 -12.65 -9.97 4.42
N ALA A 36 -11.99 -8.83 4.65
CA ALA A 36 -12.58 -7.52 4.47
C ALA A 36 -11.71 -6.66 3.56
N ALA A 37 -12.34 -5.86 2.70
CA ALA A 37 -11.62 -4.97 1.81
C ALA A 37 -11.31 -3.63 2.51
N PRO A 38 -10.07 -3.10 2.35
CA PRO A 38 -9.74 -1.73 2.77
C PRO A 38 -10.19 -0.71 1.72
N SER A 39 -10.09 0.59 2.06
CA SER A 39 -10.41 1.71 1.15
C SER A 39 -9.31 2.76 1.15
N GLY A 40 -8.85 3.20 -0.02
CA GLY A 40 -7.90 4.31 -0.15
C GLY A 40 -8.53 5.68 0.11
N ALA A 41 -7.75 6.65 0.60
CA ALA A 41 -8.11 8.07 0.63
C ALA A 41 -7.70 8.75 -0.68
N SER A 42 -6.45 8.57 -1.10
CA SER A 42 -5.96 8.84 -2.44
C SER A 42 -6.01 7.55 -3.26
N THR A 43 -6.31 7.66 -4.55
CA THR A 43 -6.40 6.51 -5.46
C THR A 43 -5.79 6.90 -6.79
N GLY A 44 -4.89 6.06 -7.31
CA GLY A 44 -4.36 6.21 -8.65
C GLY A 44 -5.47 6.15 -9.70
N SER A 45 -5.39 6.95 -10.73
CA SER A 45 -6.44 7.06 -11.75
C SER A 45 -6.70 5.74 -12.52
N ARG A 46 -5.76 4.81 -12.43
CA ARG A 46 -5.79 3.50 -13.09
C ARG A 46 -6.16 2.34 -12.17
N GLU A 47 -6.49 2.61 -10.91
CA GLU A 47 -7.08 1.59 -10.04
C GLU A 47 -8.45 1.14 -10.54
N VAL A 48 -8.83 -0.08 -10.23
CA VAL A 48 -10.21 -0.54 -10.47
C VAL A 48 -11.19 0.22 -9.59
N VAL A 49 -12.45 0.30 -10.01
CA VAL A 49 -13.50 0.98 -9.25
C VAL A 49 -13.79 0.22 -7.96
N SER A 50 -13.71 0.90 -6.82
CA SER A 50 -13.85 0.27 -5.50
C SER A 50 -15.19 -0.40 -5.28
N PHE A 51 -16.30 0.27 -5.63
CA PHE A 51 -17.67 -0.22 -5.48
C PHE A 51 -18.53 0.20 -6.66
N PRO A 52 -19.61 -0.54 -6.98
CA PRO A 52 -20.55 -0.17 -8.03
C PRO A 52 -21.34 1.10 -7.68
N GLU A 53 -22.13 1.59 -8.61
CA GLU A 53 -23.09 2.66 -8.35
C GLU A 53 -24.03 2.26 -7.20
N GLY A 54 -24.20 3.15 -6.22
CA GLY A 54 -24.92 2.87 -4.96
C GLY A 54 -24.05 2.29 -3.86
N GLY A 55 -22.80 1.96 -4.14
CA GLY A 55 -21.78 1.59 -3.14
C GLY A 55 -22.03 0.23 -2.47
N VAL A 56 -21.59 0.12 -1.22
CA VAL A 56 -21.68 -1.12 -0.43
C VAL A 56 -23.11 -1.62 -0.26
N ASP A 57 -24.08 -0.71 -0.18
CA ASP A 57 -25.49 -1.09 0.00
C ASP A 57 -26.02 -1.86 -1.23
N THR A 58 -25.63 -1.48 -2.44
CA THR A 58 -25.95 -2.22 -3.66
C THR A 58 -25.35 -3.62 -3.64
N VAL A 59 -24.07 -3.74 -3.23
CA VAL A 59 -23.42 -5.06 -3.14
C VAL A 59 -24.18 -5.99 -2.22
N VAL A 60 -24.51 -5.54 -1.01
CA VAL A 60 -25.18 -6.38 0.00
C VAL A 60 -26.63 -6.69 -0.35
N SER A 61 -27.38 -5.73 -0.93
CA SER A 61 -28.82 -5.91 -1.16
C SER A 61 -29.16 -6.50 -2.53
N GLU A 62 -28.30 -6.36 -3.53
CA GLU A 62 -28.66 -6.69 -4.91
C GLU A 62 -27.70 -7.74 -5.54
N MET A 63 -26.47 -7.86 -5.03
CA MET A 63 -25.44 -8.68 -5.68
C MET A 63 -25.04 -9.92 -4.90
N GLU A 64 -25.26 -9.97 -3.58
CA GLU A 64 -24.85 -11.09 -2.73
C GLU A 64 -25.35 -12.43 -3.25
N ASP A 65 -26.67 -12.56 -3.43
CA ASP A 65 -27.29 -13.83 -3.90
C ASP A 65 -26.81 -14.21 -5.31
N PHE A 66 -26.61 -13.23 -6.18
CA PHE A 66 -26.17 -13.46 -7.55
C PHE A 66 -24.73 -13.97 -7.57
N ILE A 67 -23.81 -13.28 -6.89
CA ILE A 67 -22.39 -13.68 -6.81
C ILE A 67 -22.28 -15.06 -6.14
N ALA A 68 -23.00 -15.28 -5.03
CA ALA A 68 -22.99 -16.56 -4.34
C ALA A 68 -23.45 -17.71 -5.27
N SER A 69 -24.49 -17.50 -6.08
CA SER A 69 -25.02 -18.53 -6.98
C SER A 69 -24.00 -18.97 -8.06
N GLU A 70 -23.12 -18.09 -8.50
CA GLU A 70 -22.09 -18.40 -9.49
C GLU A 70 -20.87 -19.13 -8.86
N LEU A 71 -20.60 -18.88 -7.57
CA LEU A 71 -19.45 -19.46 -6.88
C LEU A 71 -19.77 -20.78 -6.15
N ILE A 72 -21.02 -21.02 -5.76
CA ILE A 72 -21.43 -22.27 -5.10
C ILE A 72 -21.16 -23.46 -6.00
N GLY A 73 -20.46 -24.46 -5.45
CA GLY A 73 -20.05 -25.67 -6.16
C GLY A 73 -18.66 -25.59 -6.78
N MET A 74 -18.03 -24.41 -6.83
CA MET A 74 -16.63 -24.26 -7.23
C MET A 74 -15.69 -24.75 -6.13
N ASP A 75 -14.48 -25.09 -6.51
CA ASP A 75 -13.43 -25.49 -5.57
C ASP A 75 -12.60 -24.27 -5.15
N ALA A 76 -12.60 -23.94 -3.85
CA ALA A 76 -11.84 -22.80 -3.31
C ALA A 76 -10.32 -22.92 -3.53
N GLU A 77 -9.80 -24.12 -3.86
CA GLU A 77 -8.39 -24.30 -4.22
C GLU A 77 -8.07 -23.76 -5.63
N ASP A 78 -9.08 -23.65 -6.50
CA ASP A 78 -8.95 -23.10 -7.86
C ASP A 78 -9.21 -21.59 -7.88
N MET A 79 -8.38 -20.85 -7.15
CA MET A 79 -8.51 -19.41 -6.97
C MET A 79 -8.45 -18.64 -8.31
N GLU A 80 -7.60 -19.09 -9.25
CA GLU A 80 -7.47 -18.42 -10.55
C GLU A 80 -8.81 -18.47 -11.31
N THR A 81 -9.45 -19.64 -11.37
CA THR A 81 -10.75 -19.78 -12.03
C THR A 81 -11.85 -18.96 -11.31
N ILE A 82 -11.82 -18.91 -9.97
CA ILE A 82 -12.79 -18.09 -9.21
C ILE A 82 -12.60 -16.61 -9.51
N ASP A 83 -11.38 -16.11 -9.53
CA ASP A 83 -11.09 -14.71 -9.86
C ASP A 83 -11.46 -14.37 -11.31
N GLU A 84 -11.29 -15.32 -12.26
CA GLU A 84 -11.78 -15.19 -13.64
C GLU A 84 -13.31 -15.11 -13.71
N VAL A 85 -14.03 -15.97 -12.97
CA VAL A 85 -15.50 -15.92 -12.90
C VAL A 85 -15.98 -14.60 -12.32
N LEU A 86 -15.34 -14.06 -11.28
CA LEU A 86 -15.69 -12.73 -10.73
C LEU A 86 -15.53 -11.63 -11.77
N LYS A 87 -14.49 -11.68 -12.60
CA LYS A 87 -14.33 -10.74 -13.74
C LYS A 87 -15.39 -10.90 -14.82
N GLU A 88 -15.73 -12.17 -15.16
CA GLU A 88 -16.77 -12.45 -16.14
C GLU A 88 -18.14 -11.95 -15.66
N ILE A 89 -18.45 -12.11 -14.37
CA ILE A 89 -19.67 -11.59 -13.74
C ILE A 89 -19.69 -10.04 -13.81
N ASP A 90 -18.58 -9.38 -13.52
CA ASP A 90 -18.47 -7.92 -13.61
C ASP A 90 -18.62 -7.44 -15.06
N GLY A 91 -17.92 -8.07 -15.98
CA GLY A 91 -18.01 -7.81 -17.43
C GLY A 91 -17.50 -6.44 -17.87
N THR A 92 -16.84 -5.67 -16.99
CA THR A 92 -16.23 -4.37 -17.30
C THR A 92 -14.70 -4.45 -17.16
N ASP A 93 -13.98 -3.54 -17.83
CA ASP A 93 -12.52 -3.52 -17.82
C ASP A 93 -11.93 -3.08 -16.46
N ASN A 94 -12.74 -2.43 -15.61
CA ASN A 94 -12.30 -1.79 -14.37
C ASN A 94 -13.11 -2.19 -13.13
N LEU A 95 -13.80 -3.32 -13.18
CA LEU A 95 -14.62 -3.86 -12.10
C LEU A 95 -15.71 -2.89 -11.59
N SER A 96 -16.30 -2.08 -12.49
CA SER A 96 -17.28 -1.07 -12.09
C SER A 96 -18.69 -1.61 -11.83
N ALA A 97 -19.01 -2.84 -12.23
CA ALA A 97 -20.32 -3.44 -12.02
C ALA A 97 -20.46 -4.11 -10.63
N ILE A 98 -19.42 -4.77 -10.13
CA ILE A 98 -19.40 -5.40 -8.80
C ILE A 98 -18.56 -4.59 -7.81
N GLY A 99 -17.47 -4.03 -8.28
CA GLY A 99 -16.49 -3.29 -7.48
C GLY A 99 -15.29 -4.13 -7.05
N GLY A 100 -14.07 -3.57 -7.26
CA GLY A 100 -12.81 -4.22 -6.93
C GLY A 100 -12.65 -4.55 -5.44
N ASN A 101 -13.26 -3.78 -4.54
CA ASN A 101 -13.27 -4.11 -3.11
C ASN A 101 -14.12 -5.35 -2.82
N THR A 102 -15.23 -5.54 -3.54
CA THR A 102 -16.04 -6.75 -3.40
C THR A 102 -15.30 -7.97 -3.92
N THR A 103 -14.74 -7.87 -5.13
CA THR A 103 -14.03 -9.00 -5.76
C THR A 103 -12.78 -9.40 -4.97
N VAL A 104 -11.99 -8.43 -4.47
CA VAL A 104 -10.80 -8.74 -3.67
C VAL A 104 -11.15 -9.34 -2.30
N ALA A 105 -12.24 -8.89 -1.65
CA ALA A 105 -12.67 -9.47 -0.39
C ALA A 105 -13.09 -10.94 -0.58
N ILE A 106 -13.80 -11.26 -1.67
CA ILE A 106 -14.15 -12.64 -2.03
C ILE A 106 -12.88 -13.44 -2.31
N SER A 107 -11.99 -12.96 -3.16
CA SER A 107 -10.73 -13.65 -3.51
C SER A 107 -9.89 -13.96 -2.27
N MET A 108 -9.73 -13.00 -1.34
CA MET A 108 -9.05 -13.20 -0.06
C MET A 108 -9.77 -14.22 0.84
N ALA A 109 -11.10 -14.16 0.92
CA ALA A 109 -11.89 -15.10 1.72
C ALA A 109 -11.81 -16.53 1.15
N VAL A 110 -11.83 -16.70 -0.17
CA VAL A 110 -11.61 -17.98 -0.87
C VAL A 110 -10.25 -18.56 -0.50
N ALA A 111 -9.17 -17.76 -0.62
CA ALA A 111 -7.83 -18.21 -0.26
C ALA A 111 -7.71 -18.63 1.22
N LYS A 112 -8.36 -17.89 2.13
CA LYS A 112 -8.42 -18.25 3.56
C LYS A 112 -9.22 -19.53 3.79
N ALA A 113 -10.36 -19.74 3.09
CA ALA A 113 -11.14 -20.96 3.17
C ALA A 113 -10.35 -22.18 2.67
N ALA A 114 -9.66 -22.05 1.55
CA ALA A 114 -8.76 -23.07 1.01
C ALA A 114 -7.63 -23.40 1.99
N ALA A 115 -6.93 -22.41 2.53
CA ALA A 115 -5.89 -22.62 3.53
C ALA A 115 -6.42 -23.32 4.80
N SER A 116 -7.59 -22.91 5.26
CA SER A 116 -8.26 -23.48 6.44
C SER A 116 -8.65 -24.96 6.23
N SER A 117 -9.02 -25.35 5.00
CA SER A 117 -9.33 -26.75 4.68
C SER A 117 -8.15 -27.72 4.91
N TYR A 118 -6.92 -27.19 4.82
CA TYR A 118 -5.67 -27.90 5.12
C TYR A 118 -5.16 -27.68 6.55
N ASN A 119 -5.90 -26.93 7.40
CA ASN A 119 -5.43 -26.47 8.71
C ASN A 119 -4.10 -25.71 8.61
N MET A 120 -3.92 -24.93 7.57
CA MET A 120 -2.73 -24.11 7.34
C MET A 120 -3.04 -22.63 7.53
N PRO A 121 -2.12 -21.82 8.09
CA PRO A 121 -2.25 -20.38 8.00
C PRO A 121 -2.03 -19.93 6.55
N LEU A 122 -2.73 -18.85 6.15
CA LEU A 122 -2.75 -18.35 4.76
C LEU A 122 -1.34 -18.13 4.19
N TYR A 123 -0.41 -17.56 4.97
CA TYR A 123 0.96 -17.33 4.48
C TYR A 123 1.70 -18.61 4.05
N LYS A 124 1.43 -19.75 4.74
CA LYS A 124 2.00 -21.06 4.34
C LYS A 124 1.30 -21.66 3.15
N TYR A 125 0.00 -21.44 3.04
CA TYR A 125 -0.76 -21.90 1.88
C TYR A 125 -0.27 -21.23 0.59
N ILE A 126 -0.01 -19.91 0.65
CA ILE A 126 0.49 -19.13 -0.48
C ILE A 126 1.99 -19.39 -0.74
N GLY A 127 2.83 -19.29 0.28
CA GLY A 127 4.28 -19.29 0.12
C GLY A 127 4.95 -20.66 0.31
N GLY A 128 4.18 -21.67 0.73
CA GLY A 128 4.69 -23.01 1.02
C GLY A 128 5.34 -23.15 2.39
N ASN A 129 5.75 -24.38 2.71
CA ASN A 129 6.24 -24.75 4.05
C ASN A 129 7.61 -24.14 4.42
N LEU A 130 8.36 -23.60 3.47
CA LEU A 130 9.69 -23.05 3.68
C LEU A 130 9.68 -21.54 3.90
N VAL A 131 8.54 -20.89 3.74
CA VAL A 131 8.37 -19.46 3.99
C VAL A 131 8.52 -19.17 5.49
N ASN A 132 9.50 -18.33 5.85
CA ASN A 132 9.83 -18.02 7.24
C ASN A 132 10.46 -16.64 7.45
N GLU A 133 10.54 -15.81 6.41
CA GLU A 133 11.08 -14.46 6.51
C GLU A 133 9.97 -13.46 6.80
N LEU A 134 10.22 -12.57 7.75
CA LEU A 134 9.32 -11.48 8.10
C LEU A 134 9.79 -10.20 7.42
N PRO A 135 8.88 -9.39 6.85
CA PRO A 135 9.23 -8.15 6.17
C PRO A 135 9.72 -7.08 7.15
N PHE A 136 10.53 -6.13 6.66
CA PHE A 136 10.81 -4.89 7.37
C PHE A 136 9.55 -4.01 7.40
N PRO A 137 9.16 -3.48 8.58
CA PRO A 137 8.05 -2.56 8.66
C PRO A 137 8.46 -1.16 8.21
N LEU A 138 7.84 -0.65 7.15
CA LEU A 138 7.90 0.74 6.71
C LEU A 138 6.86 1.53 7.50
N GLY A 139 7.30 2.35 8.46
CA GLY A 139 6.41 3.01 9.41
C GLY A 139 6.10 4.45 9.00
N ASN A 140 4.81 4.82 8.95
CA ASN A 140 4.38 6.20 8.74
C ASN A 140 4.49 6.99 10.06
N MET A 141 5.33 8.03 10.08
CA MET A 141 5.65 8.79 11.29
C MET A 141 5.01 10.17 11.32
N MET A 142 4.92 10.82 10.16
CA MET A 142 4.40 12.17 10.04
C MET A 142 3.75 12.36 8.67
N ASN A 143 2.65 13.10 8.63
CA ASN A 143 1.84 13.30 7.45
C ASN A 143 1.78 14.77 7.01
N GLY A 144 1.68 14.92 5.69
CA GLY A 144 1.39 16.14 4.96
C GLY A 144 0.41 15.87 3.82
N GLY A 145 0.43 16.68 2.78
CA GLY A 145 -0.35 16.51 1.57
C GLY A 145 -1.83 16.23 1.82
N ALA A 146 -2.37 15.25 1.08
CA ALA A 146 -3.77 14.82 1.21
C ALA A 146 -4.10 14.16 2.56
N HIS A 147 -3.09 13.67 3.31
CA HIS A 147 -3.27 13.04 4.62
C HIS A 147 -3.27 14.05 5.79
N ALA A 148 -3.19 15.35 5.50
CA ALA A 148 -3.10 16.40 6.50
C ALA A 148 -3.99 17.60 6.14
N GLY A 149 -4.07 18.53 7.05
CA GLY A 149 -4.83 19.77 6.85
C GLY A 149 -3.97 20.90 6.27
N ILE A 150 -4.56 22.09 6.17
CA ILE A 150 -3.91 23.31 5.71
C ILE A 150 -2.69 23.64 6.60
N ASN A 151 -1.61 24.10 5.99
CA ASN A 151 -0.31 24.42 6.58
C ASN A 151 0.54 23.21 7.05
N ALA A 152 0.16 21.99 6.73
CA ALA A 152 1.04 20.84 6.85
C ALA A 152 2.07 20.80 5.71
N PRO A 153 3.14 19.98 5.80
CA PRO A 153 4.05 19.76 4.67
C PRO A 153 3.32 19.38 3.39
N ASP A 154 3.86 19.72 2.22
CA ASP A 154 3.28 19.29 0.93
C ASP A 154 3.56 17.81 0.65
N ILE A 155 4.68 17.27 1.12
CA ILE A 155 5.04 15.84 1.01
C ILE A 155 4.06 15.03 1.89
N GLN A 156 3.50 13.95 1.32
CA GLN A 156 2.37 13.23 1.92
C GLN A 156 2.75 12.42 3.16
N GLU A 157 3.89 11.67 3.10
CA GLU A 157 4.30 10.83 4.22
C GLU A 157 5.80 10.85 4.46
N PHE A 158 6.16 11.00 5.73
CA PHE A 158 7.52 10.88 6.23
C PHE A 158 7.64 9.54 6.96
N LEU A 159 8.26 8.59 6.28
CA LEU A 159 8.33 7.19 6.65
C LEU A 159 9.69 6.85 7.27
N VAL A 160 9.79 5.74 8.00
CA VAL A 160 11.08 5.22 8.47
C VAL A 160 11.17 3.71 8.32
N VAL A 161 12.41 3.23 8.10
CA VAL A 161 12.73 1.80 8.03
C VAL A 161 13.90 1.49 8.95
N PRO A 162 13.75 0.60 9.95
CA PRO A 162 14.83 0.16 10.82
C PRO A 162 15.69 -0.92 10.15
N VAL A 163 16.49 -0.52 9.17
CA VAL A 163 17.27 -1.44 8.30
C VAL A 163 18.32 -2.25 9.04
N GLY A 164 18.77 -1.79 10.21
CA GLY A 164 19.72 -2.50 11.08
C GLY A 164 19.10 -3.49 12.04
N ALA A 165 17.75 -3.60 12.08
CA ALA A 165 17.07 -4.54 12.97
C ALA A 165 17.30 -5.99 12.52
N THR A 166 17.59 -6.87 13.47
CA THR A 166 17.85 -8.29 13.21
C THR A 166 16.63 -9.19 13.41
N ASN A 167 15.54 -8.62 13.94
CA ASN A 167 14.26 -9.30 14.12
C ASN A 167 13.11 -8.28 14.08
N VAL A 168 11.90 -8.76 13.86
CA VAL A 168 10.70 -7.92 13.68
C VAL A 168 10.31 -7.19 14.97
N SER A 169 10.57 -7.76 16.13
CA SER A 169 10.27 -7.10 17.42
C SER A 169 11.08 -5.82 17.57
N ASP A 170 12.40 -5.89 17.37
CA ASP A 170 13.27 -4.71 17.44
C ASP A 170 12.89 -3.67 16.39
N ALA A 171 12.52 -4.12 15.19
CA ALA A 171 12.08 -3.22 14.11
C ALA A 171 10.81 -2.44 14.49
N ILE A 172 9.78 -3.13 15.01
CA ILE A 172 8.52 -2.49 15.41
C ILE A 172 8.74 -1.53 16.58
N PHE A 173 9.53 -1.92 17.59
CA PHE A 173 9.82 -1.04 18.74
C PHE A 173 10.70 0.15 18.34
N ALA A 174 11.61 0.00 17.38
CA ALA A 174 12.36 1.11 16.82
C ALA A 174 11.43 2.13 16.13
N ASN A 175 10.51 1.69 15.26
CA ASN A 175 9.50 2.54 14.65
C ASN A 175 8.66 3.29 15.70
N ALA A 176 8.20 2.59 16.74
CA ALA A 176 7.44 3.20 17.82
C ALA A 176 8.25 4.25 18.62
N SER A 177 9.56 4.02 18.77
CA SER A 177 10.47 4.97 19.44
C SER A 177 10.72 6.21 18.60
N VAL A 178 10.92 6.07 17.27
CA VAL A 178 11.04 7.20 16.34
C VAL A 178 9.75 8.02 16.33
N HIS A 179 8.59 7.38 16.28
CA HIS A 179 7.30 8.08 16.32
C HIS A 179 7.13 8.91 17.62
N LYS A 180 7.59 8.40 18.77
CA LYS A 180 7.57 9.16 20.03
C LYS A 180 8.58 10.32 20.01
N LYS A 181 9.79 10.08 19.53
CA LYS A 181 10.84 11.11 19.42
C LYS A 181 10.40 12.24 18.52
N LEU A 182 9.79 11.93 17.37
CA LEU A 182 9.27 12.96 16.45
C LEU A 182 8.25 13.87 17.12
N LYS A 183 7.38 13.36 18.00
CA LYS A 183 6.44 14.21 18.74
C LYS A 183 7.17 15.29 19.55
N GLU A 184 8.28 14.96 20.19
CA GLU A 184 9.09 15.89 20.97
C GLU A 184 9.73 16.95 20.06
N LEU A 185 10.31 16.53 18.92
CA LEU A 185 10.95 17.42 17.97
C LEU A 185 9.95 18.34 17.26
N ILE A 186 8.77 17.83 16.91
CA ILE A 186 7.67 18.63 16.35
C ILE A 186 7.28 19.76 17.32
N GLN A 187 7.15 19.48 18.62
CA GLN A 187 6.78 20.48 19.61
C GLN A 187 7.80 21.63 19.75
N ILE A 188 9.05 21.40 19.34
CA ILE A 188 10.09 22.44 19.28
C ILE A 188 9.88 23.33 18.06
N LYS A 189 9.52 22.76 16.91
CA LYS A 189 9.30 23.49 15.65
C LYS A 189 7.92 24.15 15.59
N ASP A 190 6.89 23.46 16.06
CA ASP A 190 5.50 23.93 16.14
C ASP A 190 5.01 23.97 17.59
N SER A 191 5.10 25.13 18.21
CA SER A 191 4.68 25.35 19.60
C SER A 191 3.17 25.19 19.82
N ASN A 192 2.36 25.18 18.77
CA ASN A 192 0.92 24.99 18.80
C ASN A 192 0.51 23.53 18.58
N PHE A 193 1.46 22.64 18.30
CA PHE A 193 1.18 21.24 18.04
C PHE A 193 0.58 20.55 19.25
N THR A 194 -0.65 20.05 19.11
CA THR A 194 -1.41 19.39 20.18
C THR A 194 -1.39 17.86 20.12
N GLY A 195 -0.71 17.27 19.12
CA GLY A 195 -0.64 15.82 18.93
C GLY A 195 -1.72 15.27 17.98
N GLY A 196 -2.17 16.09 17.02
CA GLY A 196 -3.04 15.64 15.94
C GLY A 196 -2.36 14.58 15.08
N LYS A 197 -3.14 13.63 14.57
CA LYS A 197 -2.69 12.55 13.70
C LYS A 197 -3.56 12.47 12.46
N GLY A 198 -2.95 12.03 11.36
CA GLY A 198 -3.66 11.61 10.16
C GLY A 198 -4.31 10.23 10.31
N ASP A 199 -5.01 9.81 9.27
CA ASP A 199 -5.77 8.54 9.24
C ASP A 199 -4.87 7.31 9.48
N GLU A 200 -3.61 7.40 9.10
CA GLU A 200 -2.60 6.33 9.24
C GLU A 200 -1.75 6.45 10.51
N GLY A 201 -2.11 7.38 11.41
CA GLY A 201 -1.47 7.52 12.72
C GLY A 201 -0.19 8.35 12.74
N GLY A 202 0.32 8.84 11.61
CA GLY A 202 1.41 9.81 11.53
C GLY A 202 1.01 11.16 12.14
N TRP A 203 1.98 11.89 12.71
CA TRP A 203 1.76 13.22 13.27
C TRP A 203 1.48 14.25 12.17
N VAL A 204 0.57 15.18 12.41
CA VAL A 204 0.22 16.27 11.47
C VAL A 204 0.63 17.62 12.07
N PRO A 205 1.89 18.06 11.88
CA PRO A 205 2.36 19.37 12.33
C PRO A 205 2.14 20.46 11.29
N ASN A 206 2.15 21.71 11.72
CA ASN A 206 2.19 22.89 10.86
C ASN A 206 3.65 23.36 10.68
N ILE A 207 4.40 22.69 9.84
CA ILE A 207 5.81 22.97 9.53
C ILE A 207 6.09 22.88 8.04
N THR A 208 7.24 23.36 7.59
CA THR A 208 7.68 23.28 6.19
C THR A 208 8.17 21.86 5.85
N ASN A 209 8.27 21.53 4.54
CA ASN A 209 8.91 20.28 4.09
C ASN A 209 10.35 20.16 4.60
N ALA A 210 11.10 21.27 4.60
CA ALA A 210 12.49 21.29 5.07
C ALA A 210 12.59 20.97 6.57
N ASP A 211 11.75 21.57 7.41
CA ASP A 211 11.70 21.26 8.84
C ASP A 211 11.31 19.80 9.09
N ALA A 212 10.34 19.28 8.34
CA ALA A 212 9.89 17.90 8.46
C ALA A 212 11.01 16.89 8.14
N LEU A 213 11.74 17.10 7.04
CA LEU A 213 12.90 16.28 6.65
C LEU A 213 14.02 16.34 7.70
N GLU A 214 14.33 17.54 8.23
CA GLU A 214 15.35 17.73 9.25
C GLU A 214 15.02 16.93 10.52
N ILE A 215 13.81 17.10 11.08
CA ILE A 215 13.44 16.42 12.33
C ILE A 215 13.24 14.92 12.14
N GLN A 216 12.83 14.46 10.95
CA GLN A 216 12.76 13.03 10.63
C GLN A 216 14.15 12.39 10.67
N ALA A 217 15.13 12.99 9.99
CA ALA A 217 16.50 12.49 9.98
C ALA A 217 17.12 12.54 11.40
N GLN A 218 16.90 13.64 12.15
CA GLN A 218 17.34 13.74 13.54
C GLN A 218 16.73 12.65 14.43
N ALA A 219 15.43 12.37 14.30
CA ALA A 219 14.78 11.32 15.07
C ALA A 219 15.34 9.93 14.75
N CYS A 220 15.62 9.64 13.47
CA CYS A 220 16.26 8.40 13.05
C CYS A 220 17.65 8.24 13.65
N GLU A 221 18.48 9.29 13.64
CA GLU A 221 19.83 9.29 14.19
C GLU A 221 19.81 9.08 15.72
N GLU A 222 19.06 9.93 16.46
CA GLU A 222 19.03 9.88 17.93
C GLU A 222 18.49 8.53 18.46
N VAL A 223 17.40 8.01 17.87
CA VAL A 223 16.84 6.72 18.27
C VAL A 223 17.72 5.57 17.82
N GLY A 224 18.31 5.68 16.61
CA GLY A 224 19.25 4.70 16.10
C GLY A 224 20.47 4.52 17.00
N ASP A 225 21.05 5.63 17.47
CA ASP A 225 22.17 5.64 18.41
C ASP A 225 21.78 5.05 19.78
N GLU A 226 20.59 5.40 20.29
CA GLU A 226 20.08 4.88 21.57
C GLU A 226 19.88 3.36 21.53
N LEU A 227 19.33 2.83 20.44
CA LEU A 227 19.01 1.40 20.30
C LEU A 227 20.15 0.57 19.70
N GLY A 228 21.15 1.20 19.10
CA GLY A 228 22.19 0.52 18.35
C GLY A 228 21.67 -0.13 17.06
N ILE A 229 20.62 0.47 16.44
CA ILE A 229 19.94 -0.02 15.23
C ILE A 229 20.04 1.07 14.16
N GLU A 230 20.52 0.76 12.97
CA GLU A 230 20.45 1.69 11.85
C GLU A 230 18.97 1.88 11.45
N ILE A 231 18.49 3.13 11.52
CA ILE A 231 17.14 3.54 11.11
C ILE A 231 17.31 4.58 10.00
N ARG A 232 16.67 4.35 8.86
CA ARG A 232 16.79 5.25 7.72
C ARG A 232 15.46 5.94 7.44
N PRO A 233 15.48 7.26 7.18
CA PRO A 233 14.31 8.00 6.74
C PRO A 233 13.87 7.53 5.34
N SER A 234 12.61 7.70 5.05
CA SER A 234 11.94 7.32 3.81
C SER A 234 10.76 8.24 3.56
N LEU A 235 10.24 8.29 2.34
CA LEU A 235 9.13 9.18 1.96
C LEU A 235 8.11 8.45 1.09
N ASP A 236 6.84 8.88 1.21
CA ASP A 236 5.88 8.87 0.12
C ASP A 236 5.58 10.31 -0.26
N MET A 237 5.86 10.68 -1.51
CA MET A 237 5.67 12.05 -1.98
C MET A 237 4.28 12.28 -2.56
N ALA A 238 3.60 11.23 -3.05
CA ALA A 238 2.33 11.28 -3.77
C ALA A 238 2.29 12.46 -4.77
N ALA A 239 3.34 12.57 -5.58
CA ALA A 239 3.60 13.79 -6.35
C ALA A 239 2.59 14.04 -7.48
N SER A 240 1.71 13.10 -7.79
CA SER A 240 0.56 13.34 -8.66
C SER A 240 -0.35 14.44 -8.08
N GLU A 241 -0.50 14.51 -6.75
CA GLU A 241 -1.26 15.56 -6.07
C GLU A 241 -0.60 16.94 -6.15
N LEU A 242 0.70 16.99 -6.41
CA LEU A 242 1.48 18.21 -6.58
C LEU A 242 1.53 18.68 -8.03
N TRP A 243 1.16 17.82 -8.99
CA TRP A 243 1.30 18.08 -10.41
C TRP A 243 0.20 18.99 -10.94
N ASP A 244 0.57 20.17 -11.43
CA ASP A 244 -0.31 21.09 -12.16
C ASP A 244 -0.11 20.89 -13.66
N ALA A 245 -1.07 20.20 -14.29
CA ALA A 245 -1.01 19.86 -15.71
C ALA A 245 -1.07 21.09 -16.63
N ASP A 246 -1.71 22.17 -16.22
CA ASP A 246 -1.78 23.40 -17.00
C ASP A 246 -0.44 24.15 -16.99
N LYS A 247 0.27 24.11 -15.87
CA LYS A 247 1.59 24.73 -15.73
C LYS A 247 2.74 23.82 -16.13
N GLN A 248 2.50 22.50 -16.22
CA GLN A 248 3.54 21.46 -16.37
C GLN A 248 4.60 21.56 -15.26
N LYS A 249 4.14 21.65 -14.01
CA LYS A 249 4.99 21.82 -12.82
C LYS A 249 4.41 21.13 -11.58
N TYR A 250 5.30 20.72 -10.71
CA TYR A 250 4.99 20.33 -9.34
C TYR A 250 4.90 21.58 -8.47
N VAL A 251 3.77 21.79 -7.81
CA VAL A 251 3.47 22.98 -7.00
C VAL A 251 3.51 22.62 -5.52
N TYR A 252 4.54 23.09 -4.83
CA TYR A 252 4.70 22.98 -3.38
C TYR A 252 4.09 24.22 -2.75
N ALA A 253 2.82 24.14 -2.39
CA ALA A 253 2.02 25.29 -1.98
C ALA A 253 2.50 25.88 -0.63
N GLN A 254 2.87 25.01 0.32
CA GLN A 254 3.37 25.40 1.63
C GLN A 254 4.70 26.17 1.54
N ASP A 255 5.58 25.73 0.66
CA ASP A 255 6.88 26.36 0.44
C ASP A 255 6.83 27.50 -0.60
N ASN A 256 5.70 27.67 -1.31
CA ASN A 256 5.52 28.59 -2.43
C ASN A 256 6.61 28.39 -3.53
N ILE A 257 6.85 27.14 -3.89
CA ILE A 257 7.86 26.74 -4.88
C ILE A 257 7.17 25.95 -5.99
N GLU A 258 7.57 26.22 -7.24
CA GLU A 258 7.17 25.46 -8.42
C GLU A 258 8.41 24.82 -9.06
N ARG A 259 8.32 23.53 -9.46
CA ARG A 259 9.41 22.78 -10.10
C ARG A 259 8.92 22.17 -11.39
N ASP A 260 9.68 22.26 -12.46
CA ASP A 260 9.48 21.39 -13.62
C ASP A 260 10.03 19.97 -13.33
N THR A 261 9.86 19.02 -14.26
CA THR A 261 10.33 17.63 -14.04
C THR A 261 11.83 17.55 -13.79
N GLY A 262 12.65 18.37 -14.45
CA GLY A 262 14.10 18.40 -14.26
C GLY A 262 14.47 18.89 -12.86
N ASP A 263 13.87 19.99 -12.43
CA ASP A 263 14.03 20.57 -11.09
C ASP A 263 13.54 19.56 -10.01
N GLN A 264 12.45 18.83 -10.28
CA GLN A 264 11.93 17.82 -9.38
C GLN A 264 12.89 16.63 -9.22
N ILE A 265 13.47 16.15 -10.33
CA ILE A 265 14.49 15.08 -10.29
C ILE A 265 15.68 15.50 -9.42
N ASP A 266 16.19 16.70 -9.60
CA ASP A 266 17.34 17.19 -8.85
C ASP A 266 16.97 17.41 -7.36
N PHE A 267 15.79 17.93 -7.07
CA PHE A 267 15.27 18.11 -5.70
C PHE A 267 15.15 16.77 -4.96
N VAL A 268 14.51 15.76 -5.57
CA VAL A 268 14.35 14.45 -4.93
C VAL A 268 15.69 13.76 -4.75
N LYS A 269 16.57 13.84 -5.76
CA LYS A 269 17.94 13.31 -5.64
C LYS A 269 18.70 13.96 -4.48
N ASP A 270 18.61 15.28 -4.34
CA ASP A 270 19.31 16.02 -3.26
C ASP A 270 18.75 15.63 -1.87
N ILE A 271 17.44 15.41 -1.72
CA ILE A 271 16.84 14.86 -0.50
C ILE A 271 17.40 13.46 -0.20
N ILE A 272 17.41 12.56 -1.18
CA ILE A 272 17.92 11.20 -1.03
C ILE A 272 19.39 11.20 -0.56
N GLU A 273 20.22 12.04 -1.17
CA GLU A 273 21.64 12.11 -0.84
C GLU A 273 21.91 12.82 0.50
N THR A 274 21.19 13.89 0.80
CA THR A 274 21.38 14.68 2.02
C THR A 274 20.96 13.91 3.27
N TYR A 275 19.80 13.26 3.23
CA TYR A 275 19.22 12.58 4.38
C TYR A 275 19.45 11.07 4.39
N ASN A 276 20.21 10.52 3.43
CA ASN A 276 20.47 9.08 3.28
C ASN A 276 19.16 8.28 3.24
N MET A 277 18.19 8.70 2.41
CA MET A 277 16.89 8.04 2.30
C MET A 277 17.05 6.59 1.86
N PHE A 278 16.23 5.70 2.44
CA PHE A 278 16.19 4.29 2.05
C PHE A 278 15.19 4.04 0.92
N TYR A 279 14.06 4.77 0.94
CA TYR A 279 12.92 4.53 0.08
C TYR A 279 12.24 5.85 -0.23
N VAL A 280 11.82 6.04 -1.48
CA VAL A 280 11.00 7.17 -1.93
C VAL A 280 9.93 6.65 -2.88
N GLU A 281 8.67 6.87 -2.51
CA GLU A 281 7.48 6.47 -3.24
C GLU A 281 6.93 7.66 -4.02
N ASP A 282 6.45 7.40 -5.21
CA ASP A 282 5.78 8.31 -6.15
C ASP A 282 6.37 9.74 -6.17
N PRO A 283 7.67 9.87 -6.51
CA PRO A 283 8.32 11.18 -6.58
C PRO A 283 7.89 12.04 -7.77
N PHE A 284 7.09 11.49 -8.68
CA PHE A 284 6.57 12.15 -9.89
C PHE A 284 5.09 11.82 -10.11
N ASP A 285 4.47 12.53 -11.06
CA ASP A 285 3.13 12.22 -11.57
C ASP A 285 3.04 10.77 -12.08
N GLU A 286 1.92 10.12 -11.85
CA GLU A 286 1.69 8.70 -12.18
C GLU A 286 1.87 8.36 -13.67
N SER A 287 1.89 9.34 -14.55
CA SER A 287 2.13 9.15 -15.98
C SER A 287 3.59 9.33 -16.40
N ASP A 288 4.45 9.90 -15.54
CA ASP A 288 5.83 10.31 -15.85
C ASP A 288 6.86 9.17 -15.66
N PHE A 289 6.73 8.09 -16.43
CA PHE A 289 7.70 6.99 -16.45
C PHE A 289 9.13 7.43 -16.74
N ASP A 290 9.31 8.48 -17.54
CA ASP A 290 10.64 9.00 -17.90
C ASP A 290 11.30 9.70 -16.71
N GLY A 291 10.56 10.49 -15.94
CA GLY A 291 11.04 11.10 -14.68
C GLY A 291 11.49 10.04 -13.67
N PHE A 292 10.65 9.03 -13.45
CA PHE A 292 10.99 7.87 -12.62
C PHE A 292 12.28 7.18 -13.11
N ALA A 293 12.41 6.88 -14.40
CA ALA A 293 13.57 6.20 -14.96
C ALA A 293 14.86 7.04 -14.79
N GLN A 294 14.78 8.35 -14.99
CA GLN A 294 15.92 9.25 -14.82
C GLN A 294 16.38 9.32 -13.36
N LEU A 295 15.45 9.38 -12.40
CA LEU A 295 15.78 9.35 -10.98
C LEU A 295 16.37 7.98 -10.58
N THR A 296 15.73 6.89 -10.97
CA THR A 296 16.18 5.52 -10.68
C THR A 296 17.59 5.27 -11.20
N ALA A 297 17.92 5.76 -12.40
CA ALA A 297 19.29 5.67 -12.94
C ALA A 297 20.33 6.41 -12.09
N LYS A 298 19.94 7.52 -11.42
CA LYS A 298 20.85 8.31 -10.58
C LYS A 298 21.03 7.74 -9.18
N VAL A 299 19.98 7.20 -8.56
CA VAL A 299 19.96 6.85 -7.12
C VAL A 299 19.60 5.41 -6.81
N GLY A 300 19.17 4.61 -7.78
CA GLY A 300 18.63 3.26 -7.56
C GLY A 300 19.60 2.24 -6.95
N ASN A 301 20.89 2.56 -6.87
CA ASN A 301 21.89 1.76 -6.16
C ASN A 301 22.00 2.09 -4.65
N LYS A 302 21.30 3.12 -4.18
CA LYS A 302 21.35 3.62 -2.79
C LYS A 302 19.96 3.70 -2.14
N CYS A 303 18.93 3.89 -2.96
CA CYS A 303 17.55 4.15 -2.54
C CYS A 303 16.57 3.32 -3.38
N LEU A 304 15.52 2.83 -2.76
CA LEU A 304 14.38 2.25 -3.47
C LEU A 304 13.51 3.40 -4.00
N VAL A 305 13.39 3.48 -5.33
CA VAL A 305 12.43 4.35 -6.02
C VAL A 305 11.22 3.49 -6.32
N CYS A 306 10.11 3.79 -5.66
CA CYS A 306 8.93 2.96 -5.67
C CYS A 306 7.78 3.62 -6.44
N GLY A 307 7.03 2.82 -7.18
CA GLY A 307 5.78 3.24 -7.78
C GLY A 307 4.59 2.60 -7.08
N ASP A 308 3.66 3.44 -6.59
CA ASP A 308 2.32 3.09 -6.15
C ASP A 308 1.33 3.44 -7.27
N ASP A 309 0.96 4.70 -7.41
CA ASP A 309 0.06 5.18 -8.47
C ASP A 309 0.65 4.95 -9.89
N LEU A 310 1.98 4.93 -9.99
CA LEU A 310 2.67 4.58 -11.24
C LEU A 310 2.26 3.19 -11.75
N PHE A 311 2.03 2.22 -10.88
CA PHE A 311 1.81 0.81 -11.25
C PHE A 311 0.45 0.25 -10.86
N VAL A 312 -0.18 0.78 -9.82
CA VAL A 312 -1.48 0.36 -9.27
C VAL A 312 -1.63 -1.17 -9.14
N THR A 313 -0.58 -1.85 -8.69
CA THR A 313 -0.51 -3.31 -8.58
C THR A 313 -0.83 -4.06 -9.91
N ASN A 314 -0.71 -3.37 -11.05
CA ASN A 314 -1.09 -3.90 -12.37
C ASN A 314 0.13 -4.46 -13.10
N LYS A 315 0.07 -5.76 -13.46
CA LYS A 315 1.13 -6.50 -14.13
C LYS A 315 1.53 -5.88 -15.48
N ASP A 316 0.57 -5.42 -16.29
CA ASP A 316 0.84 -4.92 -17.63
C ASP A 316 1.49 -3.52 -17.57
N ILE A 317 1.07 -2.70 -16.61
CA ILE A 317 1.69 -1.40 -16.35
C ILE A 317 3.10 -1.58 -15.78
N LEU A 318 3.28 -2.55 -14.87
CA LEU A 318 4.60 -2.91 -14.35
C LEU A 318 5.53 -3.37 -15.47
N ALA A 319 5.05 -4.19 -16.42
CA ALA A 319 5.86 -4.64 -17.56
C ALA A 319 6.41 -3.45 -18.37
N LYS A 320 5.57 -2.43 -18.62
CA LYS A 320 6.02 -1.17 -19.25
C LYS A 320 7.11 -0.49 -18.41
N GLY A 321 6.92 -0.39 -17.09
CA GLY A 321 7.91 0.22 -16.20
C GLY A 321 9.24 -0.53 -16.17
N ILE A 322 9.21 -1.86 -16.25
CA ILE A 322 10.41 -2.71 -16.36
C ILE A 322 11.17 -2.40 -17.66
N GLU A 323 10.49 -2.34 -18.82
CA GLU A 323 11.10 -2.00 -20.09
C GLU A 323 11.80 -0.64 -20.07
N MET A 324 11.24 0.32 -19.34
CA MET A 324 11.77 1.68 -19.19
C MET A 324 12.79 1.82 -18.03
N ASN A 325 12.97 0.79 -17.20
CA ASN A 325 13.71 0.87 -15.92
C ASN A 325 13.20 2.01 -15.03
N ALA A 326 11.88 2.19 -14.97
CA ALA A 326 11.25 3.32 -14.31
C ALA A 326 11.46 3.30 -12.78
N ALA A 327 11.37 2.14 -12.15
CA ALA A 327 11.46 1.99 -10.70
C ALA A 327 12.21 0.70 -10.32
N ASN A 328 12.67 0.60 -9.08
CA ASN A 328 13.26 -0.62 -8.51
C ASN A 328 12.44 -1.21 -7.35
N ALA A 329 11.30 -0.60 -7.02
CA ALA A 329 10.31 -1.12 -6.09
C ALA A 329 8.88 -0.83 -6.59
N ILE A 330 7.92 -1.60 -6.10
CA ILE A 330 6.49 -1.47 -6.39
C ILE A 330 5.68 -1.68 -5.12
N ILE A 331 4.68 -0.84 -4.89
CA ILE A 331 3.65 -1.08 -3.88
C ILE A 331 2.70 -2.18 -4.36
N ILE A 332 2.29 -3.02 -3.44
CA ILE A 332 1.33 -4.10 -3.66
C ILE A 332 0.11 -3.87 -2.78
N LYS A 333 -0.98 -3.45 -3.39
CA LYS A 333 -2.29 -3.22 -2.78
C LYS A 333 -3.34 -4.05 -3.51
N PRO A 334 -3.74 -5.22 -2.99
CA PRO A 334 -4.61 -6.16 -3.73
C PRO A 334 -5.92 -5.55 -4.24
N ASN A 335 -6.48 -4.56 -3.53
CA ASN A 335 -7.72 -3.91 -3.95
C ASN A 335 -7.55 -2.91 -5.11
N GLN A 336 -6.31 -2.52 -5.48
CA GLN A 336 -6.06 -1.72 -6.67
C GLN A 336 -6.35 -2.48 -7.97
N ILE A 337 -6.24 -3.82 -7.92
CA ILE A 337 -6.44 -4.71 -9.07
C ILE A 337 -7.66 -5.64 -8.89
N GLY A 338 -8.12 -5.85 -7.66
CA GLY A 338 -9.37 -6.53 -7.34
C GLY A 338 -9.30 -8.04 -7.15
N SER A 339 -8.12 -8.69 -7.26
CA SER A 339 -7.96 -10.13 -7.02
C SER A 339 -6.58 -10.53 -6.51
N LEU A 340 -6.48 -11.66 -5.80
CA LEU A 340 -5.20 -12.22 -5.36
C LEU A 340 -4.42 -12.86 -6.49
N SER A 341 -5.07 -13.47 -7.49
CA SER A 341 -4.39 -14.09 -8.63
C SER A 341 -3.62 -13.05 -9.44
N GLU A 342 -4.21 -11.89 -9.73
CA GLU A 342 -3.54 -10.79 -10.43
C GLU A 342 -2.48 -10.12 -9.57
N THR A 343 -2.78 -9.92 -8.28
CA THR A 343 -1.79 -9.44 -7.30
C THR A 343 -0.55 -10.33 -7.30
N TYR A 344 -0.74 -11.66 -7.24
CA TYR A 344 0.37 -12.62 -7.27
C TYR A 344 1.13 -12.59 -8.61
N ALA A 345 0.41 -12.46 -9.74
CA ALA A 345 1.05 -12.35 -11.05
C ALA A 345 1.94 -11.09 -11.13
N THR A 346 1.51 -9.97 -10.54
CA THR A 346 2.29 -8.74 -10.45
C THR A 346 3.52 -8.91 -9.56
N VAL A 347 3.36 -9.49 -8.36
CA VAL A 347 4.48 -9.78 -7.45
C VAL A 347 5.51 -10.71 -8.09
N LYS A 348 5.05 -11.73 -8.79
CA LYS A 348 5.92 -12.68 -9.51
C LYS A 348 6.74 -11.96 -10.58
N LEU A 349 6.08 -11.15 -11.43
CA LEU A 349 6.77 -10.38 -12.46
C LEU A 349 7.79 -9.41 -11.86
N ALA A 350 7.46 -8.72 -10.77
CA ALA A 350 8.36 -7.82 -10.05
C ALA A 350 9.62 -8.57 -9.61
N LYS A 351 9.47 -9.68 -8.90
CA LYS A 351 10.59 -10.47 -8.37
C LYS A 351 11.47 -11.07 -9.47
N GLU A 352 10.88 -11.56 -10.55
CA GLU A 352 11.61 -12.10 -11.71
C GLU A 352 12.49 -11.04 -12.40
N ASN A 353 12.17 -9.75 -12.22
CA ASN A 353 12.92 -8.62 -12.79
C ASN A 353 13.70 -7.80 -11.76
N GLY A 354 13.84 -8.31 -10.53
CA GLY A 354 14.62 -7.63 -9.47
C GLY A 354 13.95 -6.37 -8.91
N ILE A 355 12.64 -6.18 -9.15
CA ILE A 355 11.84 -5.12 -8.54
C ILE A 355 11.37 -5.58 -7.16
N VAL A 356 11.56 -4.75 -6.14
CA VAL A 356 11.21 -5.05 -4.75
C VAL A 356 9.71 -4.86 -4.52
N PRO A 357 8.91 -5.91 -4.23
CA PRO A 357 7.52 -5.73 -3.84
C PRO A 357 7.44 -5.25 -2.39
N VAL A 358 6.61 -4.25 -2.12
CA VAL A 358 6.29 -3.71 -0.79
C VAL A 358 4.80 -3.89 -0.58
N VAL A 359 4.39 -4.79 0.30
CA VAL A 359 2.96 -5.01 0.59
C VAL A 359 2.46 -3.87 1.46
N SER A 360 1.37 -3.24 1.07
CA SER A 360 0.88 -2.05 1.75
C SER A 360 -0.57 -2.20 2.20
N HIS A 361 -0.89 -1.50 3.28
CA HIS A 361 -2.24 -1.21 3.72
C HIS A 361 -2.90 -0.12 2.85
N ARG A 362 -4.11 0.28 3.20
CA ARG A 362 -4.75 1.50 2.71
C ARG A 362 -5.09 2.42 3.90
N SER A 363 -5.30 3.70 3.62
CA SER A 363 -5.64 4.70 4.67
C SER A 363 -6.94 4.41 5.43
N GLY A 364 -7.90 3.73 4.80
CA GLY A 364 -9.10 3.19 5.42
C GLY A 364 -8.98 1.68 5.59
N GLU A 365 -8.37 1.22 6.68
CA GLU A 365 -8.17 -0.20 6.98
C GLU A 365 -9.28 -0.81 7.80
N THR A 366 -9.31 -2.14 7.83
CA THR A 366 -10.20 -2.94 8.66
C THR A 366 -9.39 -3.72 9.70
N THR A 367 -10.05 -4.61 10.44
CA THR A 367 -9.35 -5.54 11.37
C THR A 367 -8.85 -6.81 10.67
N ASP A 368 -8.94 -6.88 9.35
CA ASP A 368 -8.45 -8.01 8.55
C ASP A 368 -6.91 -7.99 8.47
N GLU A 369 -6.29 -9.14 8.75
CA GLU A 369 -4.84 -9.32 8.78
C GLU A 369 -4.24 -9.89 7.49
N THR A 370 -5.02 -9.97 6.42
CA THR A 370 -4.60 -10.65 5.17
C THR A 370 -3.29 -10.11 4.63
N ILE A 371 -3.06 -8.78 4.65
CA ILE A 371 -1.82 -8.20 4.12
C ILE A 371 -0.55 -8.71 4.84
N ALA A 372 -0.63 -8.98 6.14
CA ALA A 372 0.50 -9.58 6.88
C ALA A 372 0.80 -11.00 6.38
N HIS A 373 -0.23 -11.79 6.10
CA HIS A 373 -0.08 -13.10 5.48
C HIS A 373 0.45 -13.03 4.06
N LEU A 374 0.00 -12.04 3.26
CA LEU A 374 0.48 -11.83 1.90
C LEU A 374 1.96 -11.43 1.87
N ALA A 375 2.38 -10.52 2.75
CA ALA A 375 3.77 -10.09 2.82
C ALA A 375 4.71 -11.27 3.09
N VAL A 376 4.37 -12.12 4.05
CA VAL A 376 5.14 -13.33 4.35
C VAL A 376 5.01 -14.37 3.23
N GLY A 377 3.79 -14.64 2.76
CA GLY A 377 3.52 -15.66 1.73
C GLY A 377 4.18 -15.34 0.39
N PHE A 378 4.20 -14.07 0.01
CA PHE A 378 4.89 -13.60 -1.19
C PHE A 378 6.42 -13.45 -0.98
N ALA A 379 6.92 -13.67 0.24
CA ALA A 379 8.29 -13.34 0.62
C ALA A 379 8.65 -11.89 0.18
N SER A 380 7.76 -10.95 0.52
CA SER A 380 8.00 -9.52 0.34
C SER A 380 9.01 -9.06 1.39
N PRO A 381 10.05 -8.32 1.02
CA PRO A 381 11.04 -7.86 2.00
C PRO A 381 10.53 -6.70 2.87
N MET A 382 9.42 -6.04 2.49
CA MET A 382 8.86 -4.88 3.19
C MET A 382 7.33 -4.94 3.27
N ILE A 383 6.78 -4.34 4.33
CA ILE A 383 5.36 -4.13 4.55
C ILE A 383 5.12 -2.76 5.16
#